data_ef94537b48db7eb61b8c07c8908acb38
#
_entry.id   ef94537b48db7eb61b8c07c8908acb38
#
_cell.length_a   1.000
_cell.length_b   1.000
_cell.length_c   1.000
_cell.angle_alpha   90.00
_cell.angle_beta   90.00
_cell.angle_gamma   90.00
#
_symmetry.space_group_name_H-M   'P 1'
#
loop_
_entity.id
_entity.type
_entity.pdbx_description
1 polymer ?
#
loop_
_entity_poly.entity_id
_entity_poly.type
_entity_poly.pdbx_seq_one_letter_code
_entity_poly.pdbx_strand_id
1 'polypeptide(L)'
;DLYTTLHSLDPQLFPNFRWYTRHYCAGRLVQYGDKSYYKDDGSSNVEELNHLLRSAFMIRRLKKDVLKDLPSKIKDMVVVDSSTLSDAVEREKEVVRKLKDVKEKMKGMELADQSPLTEEAFKLSVKNLRESHTITIGELAKVRHELADLKVPYVIDFVKNILENSESKEKVVVFSYHRSVAKSLYEGFSEYNPVVITGETKGEDRERYIKDFQEKEDVRVFIGNMAATGVAITLTQAHFCVFAELDWTPAVVQQSEDRLHRIGQENTVWVYYVVANDSIDSKIAKMIVEKQEAADEILKYNGQQLRDKVLKEYD
;
A
#
# COMPACT_ATOMS: atom_id res chain seq x y z
N ASP A 1 -0.71 -4.74 -17.27
CA ASP A 1 0.58 -4.04 -17.33
C ASP A 1 1.73 -4.97 -17.73
N LEU A 2 1.94 -6.11 -17.04
CA LEU A 2 3.02 -7.03 -17.42
C LEU A 2 2.84 -7.60 -18.85
N TYR A 3 1.62 -7.93 -19.24
CA TYR A 3 1.33 -8.46 -20.59
C TYR A 3 1.82 -7.53 -21.70
N THR A 4 1.57 -6.23 -21.61
CA THR A 4 1.98 -5.27 -22.64
C THR A 4 3.50 -5.28 -22.85
N THR A 5 4.25 -5.34 -21.76
CA THR A 5 5.71 -5.45 -21.80
C THR A 5 6.15 -6.76 -22.44
N LEU A 6 5.58 -7.88 -22.00
CA LEU A 6 5.94 -9.21 -22.50
C LEU A 6 5.57 -9.40 -23.96
N HIS A 7 4.40 -8.94 -24.39
CA HIS A 7 3.98 -8.96 -25.79
C HIS A 7 4.91 -8.11 -26.66
N SER A 8 5.37 -6.95 -26.16
CA SER A 8 6.33 -6.12 -26.89
C SER A 8 7.71 -6.77 -27.02
N LEU A 9 8.12 -7.58 -26.04
CA LEU A 9 9.41 -8.30 -26.06
C LEU A 9 9.35 -9.54 -26.94
N ASP A 10 8.27 -10.30 -26.86
CA ASP A 10 8.06 -11.53 -27.66
C ASP A 10 6.57 -11.75 -27.98
N PRO A 11 6.11 -11.23 -29.12
CA PRO A 11 4.72 -11.40 -29.57
C PRO A 11 4.35 -12.85 -29.90
N GLN A 12 5.33 -13.70 -30.18
CA GLN A 12 5.05 -15.12 -30.50
C GLN A 12 4.74 -15.91 -29.23
N LEU A 13 5.49 -15.65 -28.18
CA LEU A 13 5.32 -16.30 -26.88
C LEU A 13 4.10 -15.76 -26.10
N PHE A 14 3.79 -14.49 -26.26
CA PHE A 14 2.63 -13.81 -25.66
C PHE A 14 1.70 -13.23 -26.73
N PRO A 15 0.99 -14.07 -27.48
CA PRO A 15 0.35 -13.65 -28.73
C PRO A 15 -0.80 -12.67 -28.54
N ASN A 16 -1.58 -12.80 -27.47
CA ASN A 16 -2.69 -11.89 -27.20
C ASN A 16 -3.06 -11.86 -25.72
N PHE A 17 -3.71 -10.76 -25.32
CA PHE A 17 -4.12 -10.50 -23.93
C PHE A 17 -5.06 -11.58 -23.38
N ARG A 18 -5.99 -12.09 -24.19
CA ARG A 18 -6.96 -13.08 -23.74
C ARG A 18 -6.31 -14.44 -23.45
N TRP A 19 -5.33 -14.83 -24.24
CA TRP A 19 -4.51 -16.02 -23.97
C TRP A 19 -3.74 -15.85 -22.67
N TYR A 20 -3.05 -14.69 -22.51
CA TYR A 20 -2.27 -14.39 -21.31
C TYR A 20 -3.12 -14.42 -20.04
N THR A 21 -4.27 -13.74 -20.05
CA THR A 21 -5.15 -13.68 -18.88
C THR A 21 -5.77 -15.03 -18.56
N ARG A 22 -6.13 -15.83 -19.57
CA ARG A 22 -6.64 -17.18 -19.37
C ARG A 22 -5.60 -18.10 -18.77
N HIS A 23 -4.34 -17.97 -19.17
CA HIS A 23 -3.25 -18.84 -18.76
C HIS A 23 -2.65 -18.44 -17.41
N TYR A 24 -2.40 -17.13 -17.21
CA TYR A 24 -1.69 -16.64 -16.03
C TYR A 24 -2.55 -15.88 -15.00
N CYS A 25 -3.74 -15.42 -15.38
CA CYS A 25 -4.63 -14.65 -14.50
C CYS A 25 -5.91 -15.42 -14.10
N ALA A 26 -5.94 -16.74 -14.28
CA ALA A 26 -7.14 -17.56 -14.05
C ALA A 26 -8.38 -17.01 -14.79
N GLY A 27 -8.15 -16.46 -15.99
CA GLY A 27 -9.17 -15.82 -16.81
C GLY A 27 -10.26 -16.79 -17.22
N ARG A 28 -11.50 -16.47 -16.86
CA ARG A 28 -12.67 -17.29 -17.16
C ARG A 28 -13.89 -16.45 -17.46
N LEU A 29 -14.80 -17.02 -18.25
CA LEU A 29 -16.12 -16.47 -18.40
C LEU A 29 -16.94 -16.80 -17.15
N VAL A 30 -17.51 -15.77 -16.55
CA VAL A 30 -18.44 -15.90 -15.43
C VAL A 30 -19.81 -15.49 -15.95
N GLN A 31 -20.77 -16.40 -15.84
CA GLN A 31 -22.14 -16.16 -16.30
C GLN A 31 -22.98 -15.61 -15.13
N TYR A 32 -23.74 -14.56 -15.41
CA TYR A 32 -24.70 -13.97 -14.48
C TYR A 32 -26.00 -13.73 -15.24
N GLY A 33 -26.94 -14.66 -15.14
CA GLY A 33 -28.13 -14.68 -15.97
C GLY A 33 -27.75 -14.72 -17.45
N ASP A 34 -28.37 -13.89 -18.28
CA ASP A 34 -28.09 -13.82 -19.74
C ASP A 34 -26.80 -13.10 -20.11
N LYS A 35 -26.06 -12.53 -19.16
CA LYS A 35 -24.81 -11.82 -19.39
C LYS A 35 -23.61 -12.60 -18.89
N SER A 36 -22.64 -12.75 -19.77
CA SER A 36 -21.33 -13.26 -19.39
C SER A 36 -20.31 -12.14 -19.38
N TYR A 37 -19.44 -12.11 -18.37
CA TYR A 37 -18.25 -11.25 -18.37
C TYR A 37 -17.01 -12.09 -18.21
N TYR A 38 -15.94 -11.57 -18.75
CA TYR A 38 -14.65 -12.17 -18.59
C TYR A 38 -14.02 -11.64 -17.30
N LYS A 39 -13.66 -12.55 -16.38
CA LYS A 39 -13.01 -12.25 -15.11
C LYS A 39 -11.57 -12.73 -15.20
N ASP A 40 -10.61 -11.83 -14.95
CA ASP A 40 -9.16 -12.05 -15.10
C ASP A 40 -8.35 -11.47 -13.95
N ASP A 41 -8.98 -11.38 -12.77
CA ASP A 41 -8.39 -10.83 -11.54
C ASP A 41 -7.71 -11.88 -10.65
N GLY A 42 -7.57 -13.11 -11.14
CA GLY A 42 -6.93 -14.21 -10.44
C GLY A 42 -5.46 -14.39 -10.81
N SER A 43 -4.88 -15.50 -10.33
CA SER A 43 -3.53 -15.96 -10.70
C SER A 43 -3.53 -17.46 -10.94
N SER A 44 -2.84 -17.89 -11.99
CA SER A 44 -2.61 -19.29 -12.38
C SER A 44 -1.23 -19.45 -12.99
N ASN A 45 -0.68 -20.65 -12.94
CA ASN A 45 0.62 -20.99 -13.54
C ASN A 45 1.76 -20.01 -13.18
N VAL A 46 1.75 -19.48 -11.93
CA VAL A 46 2.67 -18.43 -11.48
C VAL A 46 4.12 -18.91 -11.49
N GLU A 47 4.36 -20.18 -11.15
CA GLU A 47 5.71 -20.75 -11.16
C GLU A 47 6.25 -20.88 -12.59
N GLU A 48 5.42 -21.31 -13.53
CA GLU A 48 5.77 -21.38 -14.94
C GLU A 48 6.13 -19.98 -15.47
N LEU A 49 5.27 -18.98 -15.20
CA LEU A 49 5.53 -17.59 -15.60
C LEU A 49 6.83 -17.08 -14.99
N ASN A 50 7.08 -17.35 -13.70
CA ASN A 50 8.30 -16.92 -13.02
C ASN A 50 9.54 -17.57 -13.65
N HIS A 51 9.49 -18.87 -13.93
CA HIS A 51 10.58 -19.58 -14.59
C HIS A 51 10.84 -19.01 -16.00
N LEU A 52 9.78 -18.80 -16.77
CA LEU A 52 9.87 -18.26 -18.13
C LEU A 52 10.46 -16.84 -18.12
N LEU A 53 9.98 -15.98 -17.21
CA LEU A 53 10.50 -14.62 -17.07
C LEU A 53 11.99 -14.62 -16.74
N ARG A 54 12.43 -15.44 -15.78
CA ARG A 54 13.83 -15.49 -15.35
C ARG A 54 14.76 -16.09 -16.41
N SER A 55 14.27 -17.04 -17.20
CA SER A 55 15.09 -17.69 -18.23
C SER A 55 15.26 -16.86 -19.49
N ALA A 56 14.27 -16.05 -19.86
CA ALA A 56 14.25 -15.38 -21.16
C ALA A 56 14.26 -13.84 -21.09
N PHE A 57 13.63 -13.22 -20.08
CA PHE A 57 13.30 -11.78 -20.13
C PHE A 57 13.77 -10.97 -18.94
N MET A 58 13.99 -11.59 -17.76
CA MET A 58 14.16 -10.85 -16.53
C MET A 58 15.44 -11.24 -15.78
N ILE A 59 16.30 -10.25 -15.56
CA ILE A 59 17.40 -10.37 -14.59
C ILE A 59 16.93 -9.73 -13.28
N ARG A 60 16.70 -10.54 -12.24
CA ARG A 60 16.35 -10.04 -10.91
C ARG A 60 17.51 -10.31 -9.95
N ARG A 61 18.07 -9.24 -9.38
CA ARG A 61 19.06 -9.33 -8.32
C ARG A 61 18.49 -8.67 -7.06
N LEU A 62 18.64 -9.32 -5.92
CA LEU A 62 18.20 -8.73 -4.65
C LEU A 62 19.26 -7.76 -4.13
N LYS A 63 18.83 -6.66 -3.49
CA LYS A 63 19.75 -5.66 -2.91
C LYS A 63 20.76 -6.30 -1.97
N LYS A 64 20.33 -7.21 -1.10
CA LYS A 64 21.18 -7.94 -0.15
C LYS A 64 22.30 -8.76 -0.81
N ASP A 65 22.13 -9.16 -2.07
CA ASP A 65 23.11 -10.00 -2.79
C ASP A 65 24.15 -9.14 -3.52
N VAL A 66 23.78 -7.92 -3.94
CA VAL A 66 24.64 -7.08 -4.81
C VAL A 66 25.12 -5.79 -4.14
N LEU A 67 24.43 -5.30 -3.12
CA LEU A 67 24.78 -4.06 -2.40
C LEU A 67 25.19 -4.41 -0.96
N LYS A 68 26.38 -5.03 -0.82
CA LYS A 68 26.91 -5.48 0.48
C LYS A 68 27.28 -4.32 1.41
N ASP A 69 27.61 -3.17 0.83
CA ASP A 69 27.99 -1.95 1.55
C ASP A 69 26.79 -1.08 1.95
N LEU A 70 25.55 -1.49 1.56
CA LEU A 70 24.37 -0.76 1.94
C LEU A 70 24.06 -1.01 3.43
N PRO A 71 23.91 0.05 4.26
CA PRO A 71 23.58 -0.09 5.67
C PRO A 71 22.32 -0.89 5.94
N SER A 72 22.15 -1.35 7.17
CA SER A 72 20.96 -2.10 7.58
C SER A 72 19.70 -1.24 7.46
N LYS A 73 18.55 -1.90 7.25
CA LYS A 73 17.22 -1.31 7.34
C LYS A 73 16.46 -2.00 8.47
N ILE A 74 16.07 -1.23 9.47
CA ILE A 74 15.35 -1.70 10.66
C ILE A 74 13.93 -1.16 10.61
N LYS A 75 12.95 -2.02 10.84
CA LYS A 75 11.53 -1.68 10.82
C LYS A 75 10.93 -1.88 12.19
N ASP A 76 10.11 -0.93 12.61
CA ASP A 76 9.42 -0.98 13.89
C ASP A 76 8.03 -0.36 13.82
N MET A 77 7.17 -0.71 14.78
CA MET A 77 5.82 -0.16 14.91
C MET A 77 5.75 0.78 16.10
N VAL A 78 5.22 1.97 15.85
CA VAL A 78 4.84 2.91 16.90
C VAL A 78 3.34 2.80 17.11
N VAL A 79 2.96 2.05 18.14
CA VAL A 79 1.55 1.83 18.45
C VAL A 79 1.04 2.99 19.30
N VAL A 80 0.02 3.68 18.77
CA VAL A 80 -0.66 4.76 19.48
C VAL A 80 -1.95 4.22 20.08
N ASP A 81 -2.12 4.43 21.37
CA ASP A 81 -3.32 4.07 22.11
C ASP A 81 -3.93 5.32 22.75
N SER A 82 -5.18 5.60 22.43
CA SER A 82 -5.96 6.68 23.02
C SER A 82 -7.46 6.38 22.88
N SER A 83 -8.28 6.91 23.77
CA SER A 83 -9.73 6.70 23.75
C SER A 83 -10.35 7.13 22.43
N THR A 84 -9.92 8.28 21.88
CA THR A 84 -10.43 8.81 20.60
C THR A 84 -10.09 7.87 19.42
N LEU A 85 -8.89 7.29 19.41
CA LEU A 85 -8.49 6.32 18.39
C LEU A 85 -9.23 5.00 18.58
N SER A 86 -9.43 4.54 19.81
CA SER A 86 -10.15 3.30 20.12
C SER A 86 -11.59 3.35 19.58
N ASP A 87 -12.29 4.48 19.75
CA ASP A 87 -13.66 4.66 19.22
C ASP A 87 -13.69 4.60 17.69
N ALA A 88 -12.71 5.18 17.03
CA ALA A 88 -12.60 5.12 15.57
C ALA A 88 -12.22 3.71 15.09
N VAL A 89 -11.37 2.99 15.80
CA VAL A 89 -11.04 1.58 15.52
C VAL A 89 -12.26 0.67 15.70
N GLU A 90 -13.11 0.89 16.71
CA GLU A 90 -14.34 0.11 16.85
C GLU A 90 -15.31 0.35 15.67
N ARG A 91 -15.40 1.58 15.17
CA ARG A 91 -16.16 1.85 13.93
C ARG A 91 -15.53 1.14 12.72
N GLU A 92 -14.21 1.11 12.62
CA GLU A 92 -13.51 0.36 11.57
C GLU A 92 -13.87 -1.14 11.64
N LYS A 93 -13.83 -1.74 12.83
CA LYS A 93 -14.20 -3.13 13.06
C LYS A 93 -15.65 -3.43 12.66
N GLU A 94 -16.57 -2.53 12.99
CA GLU A 94 -17.98 -2.67 12.59
C GLU A 94 -18.16 -2.69 11.06
N VAL A 95 -17.51 -1.78 10.37
CA VAL A 95 -17.55 -1.73 8.89
C VAL A 95 -16.92 -2.98 8.29
N VAL A 96 -15.84 -3.48 8.87
CA VAL A 96 -15.22 -4.75 8.43
C VAL A 96 -16.15 -5.92 8.59
N ARG A 97 -16.87 -6.03 9.73
CA ARG A 97 -17.90 -7.09 9.93
C ARG A 97 -18.99 -7.01 8.85
N LYS A 98 -19.54 -5.81 8.59
CA LYS A 98 -20.51 -5.61 7.50
C LYS A 98 -19.94 -6.05 6.13
N LEU A 99 -18.68 -5.75 5.86
CA LEU A 99 -18.04 -6.14 4.60
C LEU A 99 -17.88 -7.67 4.48
N LYS A 100 -17.52 -8.34 5.58
CA LYS A 100 -17.46 -9.82 5.63
C LYS A 100 -18.83 -10.42 5.32
N ASP A 101 -19.88 -9.96 6.00
CA ASP A 101 -21.26 -10.45 5.81
C ASP A 101 -21.73 -10.29 4.35
N VAL A 102 -21.45 -9.14 3.74
CA VAL A 102 -21.80 -8.91 2.33
C VAL A 102 -21.03 -9.86 1.40
N LYS A 103 -19.72 -10.07 1.65
CA LYS A 103 -18.90 -10.99 0.86
C LYS A 103 -19.36 -12.45 0.99
N GLU A 104 -19.75 -12.90 2.18
CA GLU A 104 -20.27 -14.24 2.40
C GLU A 104 -21.59 -14.45 1.67
N LYS A 105 -22.49 -13.48 1.73
CA LYS A 105 -23.75 -13.51 0.97
C LYS A 105 -23.50 -13.57 -0.54
N MET A 106 -22.56 -12.79 -1.05
CA MET A 106 -22.17 -12.84 -2.47
C MET A 106 -21.62 -14.20 -2.86
N LYS A 107 -20.74 -14.78 -2.03
CA LYS A 107 -20.17 -16.12 -2.26
C LYS A 107 -21.25 -17.22 -2.20
N GLY A 108 -22.17 -17.13 -1.25
CA GLY A 108 -23.32 -18.05 -1.15
C GLY A 108 -24.19 -18.02 -2.40
N MET A 109 -24.40 -16.84 -2.99
CA MET A 109 -25.16 -16.71 -4.24
C MET A 109 -24.40 -17.23 -5.48
N GLU A 110 -23.09 -17.11 -5.53
CA GLU A 110 -22.26 -17.70 -6.61
C GLU A 110 -22.31 -19.24 -6.59
N LEU A 111 -22.53 -19.84 -5.43
CA LEU A 111 -22.63 -21.30 -5.25
C LEU A 111 -24.05 -21.83 -5.41
N ALA A 112 -25.07 -20.98 -5.32
CA ALA A 112 -26.47 -21.34 -5.39
C ALA A 112 -27.00 -21.37 -6.84
N ASP A 113 -26.40 -22.21 -7.68
CA ASP A 113 -26.81 -22.41 -9.10
C ASP A 113 -28.19 -23.07 -9.25
N GLN A 114 -28.92 -23.32 -8.14
CA GLN A 114 -30.21 -23.97 -8.10
C GLN A 114 -31.19 -23.28 -7.13
N SER A 115 -31.24 -21.96 -7.13
CA SER A 115 -32.24 -21.25 -6.30
C SER A 115 -33.60 -21.25 -6.92
N PRO A 116 -34.70 -21.45 -6.13
CA PRO A 116 -36.09 -21.35 -6.60
C PRO A 116 -36.51 -19.90 -6.92
N LEU A 117 -35.58 -18.93 -6.90
CA LEU A 117 -35.88 -17.55 -7.23
C LEU A 117 -36.05 -17.40 -8.75
N THR A 118 -36.98 -16.55 -9.15
CA THR A 118 -37.07 -16.14 -10.55
C THR A 118 -35.79 -15.46 -10.97
N GLU A 119 -35.42 -15.59 -12.23
CA GLU A 119 -34.19 -15.00 -12.79
C GLU A 119 -34.06 -13.48 -12.51
N GLU A 120 -35.18 -12.76 -12.55
CA GLU A 120 -35.24 -11.34 -12.25
C GLU A 120 -34.97 -11.06 -10.76
N ALA A 121 -35.50 -11.83 -9.83
CA ALA A 121 -35.24 -11.69 -8.41
C ALA A 121 -33.79 -12.00 -8.08
N PHE A 122 -33.16 -12.98 -8.73
CA PHE A 122 -31.76 -13.29 -8.58
C PHE A 122 -30.88 -12.14 -9.09
N LYS A 123 -31.14 -11.63 -10.32
CA LYS A 123 -30.42 -10.47 -10.87
C LYS A 123 -30.51 -9.24 -9.97
N LEU A 124 -31.67 -8.96 -9.40
CA LEU A 124 -31.87 -7.83 -8.48
C LEU A 124 -31.08 -8.03 -7.18
N SER A 125 -31.09 -9.23 -6.62
CA SER A 125 -30.35 -9.56 -5.39
C SER A 125 -28.84 -9.42 -5.59
N VAL A 126 -28.29 -9.89 -6.69
CA VAL A 126 -26.86 -9.72 -7.05
C VAL A 126 -26.52 -8.25 -7.22
N LYS A 127 -27.38 -7.46 -7.87
CA LYS A 127 -27.17 -6.01 -8.02
C LYS A 127 -27.13 -5.32 -6.66
N ASN A 128 -28.10 -5.58 -5.80
CA ASN A 128 -28.18 -4.99 -4.46
C ASN A 128 -26.96 -5.34 -3.59
N LEU A 129 -26.48 -6.59 -3.65
CA LEU A 129 -25.28 -7.00 -2.91
C LEU A 129 -24.01 -6.30 -3.42
N ARG A 130 -23.88 -6.11 -4.72
CA ARG A 130 -22.75 -5.35 -5.30
C ARG A 130 -22.78 -3.88 -4.90
N GLU A 131 -23.96 -3.26 -4.91
CA GLU A 131 -24.13 -1.89 -4.44
C GLU A 131 -23.77 -1.80 -2.95
N SER A 132 -24.26 -2.71 -2.11
CA SER A 132 -23.92 -2.81 -0.69
C SER A 132 -22.42 -2.99 -0.48
N HIS A 133 -21.77 -3.86 -1.24
CA HIS A 133 -20.30 -4.05 -1.17
C HIS A 133 -19.55 -2.77 -1.50
N THR A 134 -19.96 -2.07 -2.57
CA THR A 134 -19.31 -0.80 -2.98
C THR A 134 -19.50 0.28 -1.93
N ILE A 135 -20.69 0.41 -1.35
CA ILE A 135 -21.00 1.36 -0.27
C ILE A 135 -20.12 1.05 0.94
N THR A 136 -20.06 -0.21 1.38
CA THR A 136 -19.28 -0.61 2.56
C THR A 136 -17.79 -0.40 2.39
N ILE A 137 -17.24 -0.61 1.17
CA ILE A 137 -15.85 -0.26 0.88
C ILE A 137 -15.63 1.25 0.99
N GLY A 138 -16.58 2.06 0.53
CA GLY A 138 -16.53 3.51 0.67
C GLY A 138 -16.59 3.95 2.15
N GLU A 139 -17.38 3.29 2.98
CA GLU A 139 -17.40 3.52 4.43
C GLU A 139 -16.06 3.17 5.08
N LEU A 140 -15.48 2.03 4.72
CA LEU A 140 -14.17 1.64 5.23
C LEU A 140 -13.08 2.66 4.87
N ALA A 141 -13.09 3.17 3.64
CA ALA A 141 -12.14 4.20 3.23
C ALA A 141 -12.31 5.49 4.04
N LYS A 142 -13.55 5.89 4.36
CA LYS A 142 -13.83 7.07 5.19
C LYS A 142 -13.33 6.90 6.62
N VAL A 143 -13.59 5.75 7.25
CA VAL A 143 -13.15 5.49 8.62
C VAL A 143 -11.62 5.41 8.71
N ARG A 144 -10.96 4.80 7.73
CA ARG A 144 -9.49 4.79 7.66
C ARG A 144 -8.93 6.21 7.50
N HIS A 145 -9.58 7.05 6.71
CA HIS A 145 -9.17 8.45 6.56
C HIS A 145 -9.35 9.21 7.89
N GLU A 146 -10.47 9.02 8.58
CA GLU A 146 -10.69 9.61 9.91
C GLU A 146 -9.62 9.17 10.92
N LEU A 147 -9.29 7.87 10.95
CA LEU A 147 -8.20 7.34 11.79
C LEU A 147 -6.86 7.99 11.45
N ALA A 148 -6.59 8.22 10.18
CA ALA A 148 -5.36 8.86 9.74
C ALA A 148 -5.29 10.32 10.22
N ASP A 149 -6.36 11.10 10.09
CA ASP A 149 -6.44 12.47 10.60
C ASP A 149 -6.27 12.52 12.13
N LEU A 150 -6.90 11.60 12.86
CA LEU A 150 -6.78 11.49 14.32
C LEU A 150 -5.36 11.10 14.79
N LYS A 151 -4.57 10.41 13.96
CA LYS A 151 -3.18 10.06 14.24
C LYS A 151 -2.19 11.21 14.02
N VAL A 152 -2.54 12.24 13.24
CA VAL A 152 -1.61 13.32 12.87
C VAL A 152 -0.87 13.93 14.08
N PRO A 153 -1.52 14.30 15.18
CA PRO A 153 -0.81 14.85 16.35
C PRO A 153 0.29 13.91 16.89
N TYR A 154 -0.01 12.62 16.97
CA TYR A 154 0.95 11.62 17.46
C TYR A 154 2.13 11.41 16.50
N VAL A 155 1.88 11.48 15.19
CA VAL A 155 2.95 11.45 14.19
C VAL A 155 3.84 12.68 14.33
N ILE A 156 3.26 13.86 14.52
CA ILE A 156 4.00 15.10 14.71
C ILE A 156 4.87 15.00 15.97
N ASP A 157 4.30 14.60 17.10
CA ASP A 157 5.04 14.46 18.36
C ASP A 157 6.17 13.44 18.23
N PHE A 158 5.93 12.29 17.58
CA PHE A 158 6.95 11.27 17.37
C PHE A 158 8.11 11.79 16.51
N VAL A 159 7.80 12.48 15.40
CA VAL A 159 8.84 13.04 14.51
C VAL A 159 9.60 14.18 15.18
N LYS A 160 8.93 15.05 15.93
CA LYS A 160 9.58 16.10 16.75
C LYS A 160 10.56 15.50 17.75
N ASN A 161 10.18 14.44 18.42
CA ASN A 161 11.08 13.73 19.35
C ASN A 161 12.35 13.22 18.64
N ILE A 162 12.25 12.71 17.41
CA ILE A 162 13.44 12.34 16.61
C ILE A 162 14.30 13.57 16.32
N LEU A 163 13.68 14.66 15.87
CA LEU A 163 14.39 15.87 15.45
C LEU A 163 15.06 16.63 16.60
N GLU A 164 14.49 16.57 17.79
CA GLU A 164 14.94 17.32 18.97
C GLU A 164 15.95 16.57 19.83
N ASN A 165 15.82 15.23 19.91
CA ASN A 165 16.69 14.41 20.75
C ASN A 165 17.98 13.93 20.03
N SER A 166 18.17 14.29 18.79
CA SER A 166 19.40 13.98 18.04
C SER A 166 20.45 15.08 18.25
N GLU A 167 21.70 14.69 18.52
CA GLU A 167 22.83 15.61 18.63
C GLU A 167 23.19 16.25 17.26
N SER A 168 22.82 15.58 16.18
CA SER A 168 22.98 16.04 14.81
C SER A 168 21.69 16.64 14.25
N LYS A 169 21.80 17.44 13.19
CA LYS A 169 20.65 18.00 12.46
C LYS A 169 19.96 16.93 11.60
N GLU A 170 19.33 15.99 12.25
CA GLU A 170 18.65 14.89 11.58
C GLU A 170 17.56 15.36 10.62
N LYS A 171 17.37 14.59 9.54
CA LYS A 171 16.29 14.77 8.59
C LYS A 171 15.35 13.57 8.64
N VAL A 172 14.05 13.83 8.53
CA VAL A 172 13.01 12.81 8.59
C VAL A 172 12.16 12.86 7.33
N VAL A 173 11.88 11.69 6.76
CA VAL A 173 10.90 11.53 5.68
C VAL A 173 9.62 10.97 6.27
N VAL A 174 8.50 11.65 6.01
CA VAL A 174 7.16 11.21 6.45
C VAL A 174 6.32 10.87 5.24
N PHE A 175 5.81 9.65 5.17
CA PHE A 175 4.91 9.22 4.11
C PHE A 175 3.46 9.21 4.56
N SER A 176 2.58 9.69 3.68
CA SER A 176 1.13 9.68 3.86
C SER A 176 0.43 9.13 2.61
N TYR A 177 -0.84 8.79 2.76
CA TYR A 177 -1.70 8.35 1.67
C TYR A 177 -2.68 9.46 1.27
N HIS A 178 -3.36 10.08 2.25
CA HIS A 178 -4.33 11.15 2.01
C HIS A 178 -3.65 12.52 1.95
N ARG A 179 -4.16 13.41 1.07
CA ARG A 179 -3.63 14.76 0.90
C ARG A 179 -3.92 15.66 2.11
N SER A 180 -5.06 15.47 2.77
CA SER A 180 -5.40 16.20 4.01
C SER A 180 -4.37 15.93 5.09
N VAL A 181 -4.00 14.67 5.29
CA VAL A 181 -2.96 14.26 6.22
C VAL A 181 -1.62 14.89 5.89
N ALA A 182 -1.20 14.85 4.60
CA ALA A 182 0.02 15.51 4.16
C ALA A 182 0.02 17.02 4.47
N LYS A 183 -1.12 17.69 4.27
CA LYS A 183 -1.28 19.11 4.57
C LYS A 183 -1.19 19.38 6.06
N SER A 184 -1.89 18.63 6.90
CA SER A 184 -1.85 18.78 8.36
C SER A 184 -0.45 18.52 8.92
N LEU A 185 0.28 17.52 8.37
CA LEU A 185 1.68 17.29 8.72
C LEU A 185 2.57 18.47 8.31
N TYR A 186 2.37 19.03 7.11
CA TYR A 186 3.13 20.20 6.66
C TYR A 186 2.95 21.40 7.59
N GLU A 187 1.72 21.68 8.02
CA GLU A 187 1.41 22.74 8.97
C GLU A 187 2.05 22.46 10.35
N GLY A 188 2.00 21.20 10.82
CA GLY A 188 2.54 20.78 12.11
C GLY A 188 4.07 20.77 12.21
N PHE A 189 4.76 20.72 11.06
CA PHE A 189 6.22 20.77 10.99
C PHE A 189 6.77 22.12 10.50
N SER A 190 5.96 23.19 10.50
CA SER A 190 6.33 24.51 9.96
C SER A 190 7.67 25.05 10.48
N GLU A 191 8.04 24.76 11.72
CA GLU A 191 9.31 25.17 12.35
C GLU A 191 10.56 24.46 11.81
N TYR A 192 10.40 23.34 11.07
CA TYR A 192 11.48 22.54 10.49
C TYR A 192 11.61 22.73 8.97
N ASN A 193 11.06 23.80 8.42
CA ASN A 193 11.05 24.12 6.98
C ASN A 193 10.67 22.91 6.11
N PRO A 194 9.48 22.33 6.28
CA PRO A 194 9.11 21.11 5.59
C PRO A 194 8.92 21.36 4.09
N VAL A 195 9.20 20.33 3.29
CA VAL A 195 8.78 20.26 1.89
C VAL A 195 7.73 19.18 1.72
N VAL A 196 6.76 19.38 0.82
CA VAL A 196 5.68 18.43 0.57
C VAL A 196 5.55 18.11 -0.91
N ILE A 197 5.49 16.81 -1.23
CA ILE A 197 5.23 16.31 -2.59
C ILE A 197 3.96 15.48 -2.59
N THR A 198 2.98 15.97 -3.35
CA THR A 198 1.71 15.28 -3.64
C THR A 198 1.52 15.12 -5.14
N GLY A 199 0.41 14.49 -5.57
CA GLY A 199 0.07 14.37 -6.99
C GLY A 199 -0.19 15.70 -7.69
N GLU A 200 -0.38 16.80 -6.95
CA GLU A 200 -0.59 18.15 -7.49
C GLU A 200 0.72 18.95 -7.62
N THR A 201 1.81 18.48 -7.03
CA THR A 201 3.11 19.16 -7.10
C THR A 201 3.64 19.12 -8.52
N LYS A 202 3.86 20.31 -9.11
CA LYS A 202 4.38 20.45 -10.48
C LYS A 202 5.81 19.91 -10.58
N GLY A 203 6.21 19.51 -11.79
CA GLY A 203 7.52 18.88 -12.01
C GLY A 203 8.71 19.72 -11.54
N GLU A 204 8.71 21.03 -11.88
CA GLU A 204 9.77 21.96 -11.47
C GLU A 204 9.85 22.16 -9.95
N ASP A 205 8.70 22.29 -9.28
CA ASP A 205 8.64 22.38 -7.83
C ASP A 205 9.09 21.08 -7.17
N ARG A 206 8.75 19.94 -7.77
CA ARG A 206 9.14 18.62 -7.28
C ARG A 206 10.67 18.46 -7.26
N GLU A 207 11.34 18.81 -8.35
CA GLU A 207 12.81 18.75 -8.43
C GLU A 207 13.45 19.69 -7.43
N ARG A 208 12.93 20.92 -7.33
CA ARG A 208 13.39 21.91 -6.34
C ARG A 208 13.25 21.40 -4.91
N TYR A 209 12.09 20.85 -4.53
CA TYR A 209 11.86 20.34 -3.16
C TYR A 209 12.76 19.17 -2.82
N ILE A 210 12.99 18.26 -3.76
CA ILE A 210 13.93 17.15 -3.56
C ILE A 210 15.34 17.71 -3.35
N LYS A 211 15.77 18.65 -4.19
CA LYS A 211 17.08 19.28 -4.08
C LYS A 211 17.24 20.04 -2.77
N ASP A 212 16.24 20.83 -2.39
CA ASP A 212 16.23 21.59 -1.14
C ASP A 212 16.34 20.65 0.08
N PHE A 213 15.61 19.55 0.09
CA PHE A 213 15.71 18.56 1.15
C PHE A 213 17.09 17.88 1.21
N GLN A 214 17.67 17.58 0.05
CA GLN A 214 18.99 16.93 0.00
C GLN A 214 20.14 17.86 0.38
N GLU A 215 20.10 19.15 -0.01
CA GLU A 215 21.24 20.06 0.09
C GLU A 215 21.16 21.07 1.25
N LYS A 216 19.95 21.51 1.64
CA LYS A 216 19.77 22.55 2.67
C LYS A 216 19.64 21.93 4.05
N GLU A 217 20.45 22.36 5.00
CA GLU A 217 20.44 21.84 6.38
C GLU A 217 19.17 22.22 7.17
N ASP A 218 18.57 23.37 6.85
CA ASP A 218 17.38 23.88 7.51
C ASP A 218 16.10 23.20 7.06
N VAL A 219 16.09 22.53 5.89
CA VAL A 219 14.97 21.71 5.39
C VAL A 219 15.07 20.32 6.02
N ARG A 220 14.41 20.13 7.16
CA ARG A 220 14.59 18.94 7.99
C ARG A 220 13.52 17.87 7.81
N VAL A 221 12.34 18.21 7.27
CA VAL A 221 11.23 17.28 7.07
C VAL A 221 10.81 17.23 5.60
N PHE A 222 10.73 16.02 5.07
CA PHE A 222 10.16 15.74 3.76
C PHE A 222 8.85 14.99 3.92
N ILE A 223 7.76 15.52 3.38
CA ILE A 223 6.46 14.87 3.41
C ILE A 223 6.13 14.38 2.01
N GLY A 224 5.90 13.08 1.88
CA GLY A 224 5.63 12.44 0.60
C GLY A 224 4.29 11.72 0.58
N ASN A 225 3.42 12.04 -0.40
CA ASN A 225 2.31 11.15 -0.69
C ASN A 225 2.87 9.90 -1.43
N MET A 226 2.61 8.69 -0.91
CA MET A 226 3.19 7.45 -1.43
C MET A 226 2.95 7.26 -2.93
N ALA A 227 1.74 7.55 -3.40
CA ALA A 227 1.41 7.43 -4.83
C ALA A 227 2.20 8.41 -5.70
N ALA A 228 2.49 9.61 -5.19
CA ALA A 228 3.22 10.64 -5.91
C ALA A 228 4.74 10.44 -5.86
N THR A 229 5.26 9.87 -4.78
CA THR A 229 6.70 9.72 -4.53
C THR A 229 7.25 8.35 -4.96
N GLY A 230 6.39 7.48 -5.47
CA GLY A 230 6.74 6.12 -5.91
C GLY A 230 7.75 6.05 -7.08
N VAL A 231 8.04 7.16 -7.79
CA VAL A 231 8.90 7.16 -8.98
C VAL A 231 10.05 8.16 -8.84
N ALA A 232 11.27 7.68 -9.12
CA ALA A 232 12.48 8.46 -9.46
C ALA A 232 12.96 9.52 -8.47
N ILE A 233 12.71 9.39 -7.15
CA ILE A 233 13.29 10.28 -6.15
C ILE A 233 14.33 9.56 -5.29
N THR A 234 15.32 10.30 -4.80
CA THR A 234 16.34 9.84 -3.87
C THR A 234 16.33 10.73 -2.64
N LEU A 235 16.27 10.13 -1.45
CA LEU A 235 16.15 10.83 -0.16
C LEU A 235 17.18 10.31 0.85
N THR A 236 18.41 10.07 0.39
CA THR A 236 19.50 9.45 1.17
C THR A 236 20.08 10.33 2.25
N GLN A 237 19.78 11.64 2.26
CA GLN A 237 20.16 12.53 3.37
C GLN A 237 19.36 12.30 4.64
N ALA A 238 18.23 11.58 4.55
CA ALA A 238 17.52 11.10 5.70
C ALA A 238 17.74 9.60 5.90
N HIS A 239 17.80 9.18 7.14
CA HIS A 239 17.78 7.76 7.51
C HIS A 239 16.62 7.39 8.44
N PHE A 240 15.79 8.36 8.79
CA PHE A 240 14.51 8.15 9.48
C PHE A 240 13.34 8.23 8.49
N CYS A 241 12.56 7.17 8.41
CA CYS A 241 11.39 7.03 7.57
C CYS A 241 10.17 6.75 8.44
N VAL A 242 9.18 7.62 8.41
CA VAL A 242 7.96 7.49 9.22
C VAL A 242 6.76 7.36 8.31
N PHE A 243 5.96 6.33 8.50
CA PHE A 243 4.69 6.18 7.81
C PHE A 243 3.54 6.64 8.73
N ALA A 244 2.92 7.76 8.38
CA ALA A 244 1.69 8.23 9.03
C ALA A 244 0.49 7.37 8.64
N GLU A 245 0.53 6.80 7.43
CA GLU A 245 -0.48 5.92 6.85
C GLU A 245 0.19 4.80 6.08
N LEU A 246 -0.52 3.70 5.86
CA LEU A 246 -0.06 2.57 5.06
C LEU A 246 -0.94 2.37 3.82
N ASP A 247 -0.30 2.03 2.69
CA ASP A 247 -1.00 1.56 1.51
C ASP A 247 -1.37 0.07 1.65
N TRP A 248 -2.46 -0.33 1.00
CA TRP A 248 -2.86 -1.73 0.90
C TRP A 248 -1.86 -2.59 0.12
N THR A 249 -1.02 -1.97 -0.70
CA THR A 249 -0.05 -2.63 -1.55
C THR A 249 1.34 -2.60 -0.88
N PRO A 250 1.84 -3.71 -0.35
CA PRO A 250 3.13 -3.76 0.34
C PRO A 250 4.29 -3.26 -0.54
N ALA A 251 4.19 -3.50 -1.85
CA ALA A 251 5.20 -3.02 -2.79
C ALA A 251 5.31 -1.49 -2.83
N VAL A 252 4.20 -0.76 -2.65
CA VAL A 252 4.19 0.71 -2.59
C VAL A 252 4.89 1.19 -1.32
N VAL A 253 4.62 0.55 -0.19
CA VAL A 253 5.29 0.84 1.09
C VAL A 253 6.80 0.59 0.96
N GLN A 254 7.18 -0.58 0.45
CA GLN A 254 8.59 -0.92 0.26
C GLN A 254 9.28 0.02 -0.74
N GLN A 255 8.63 0.40 -1.84
CA GLN A 255 9.19 1.37 -2.77
C GLN A 255 9.45 2.72 -2.11
N SER A 256 8.57 3.14 -1.20
CA SER A 256 8.75 4.37 -0.42
C SER A 256 9.95 4.27 0.52
N GLU A 257 10.11 3.17 1.27
CA GLU A 257 11.29 2.90 2.09
C GLU A 257 12.59 2.94 1.26
N ASP A 258 12.54 2.40 0.05
CA ASP A 258 13.66 2.29 -0.87
C ASP A 258 14.08 3.64 -1.48
N ARG A 259 13.37 4.73 -1.17
CA ARG A 259 13.81 6.11 -1.48
C ARG A 259 14.95 6.56 -0.55
N LEU A 260 14.98 6.04 0.67
CA LEU A 260 16.03 6.30 1.65
C LEU A 260 17.08 5.19 1.62
N HIS A 261 16.65 3.92 1.61
CA HIS A 261 17.54 2.76 1.61
C HIS A 261 18.05 2.44 0.19
N ARG A 262 18.98 3.23 -0.27
CA ARG A 262 19.49 3.24 -1.65
C ARG A 262 21.00 3.50 -1.67
N ILE A 263 21.65 3.28 -2.81
CA ILE A 263 23.07 3.66 -3.03
C ILE A 263 23.26 5.13 -2.67
N GLY A 264 24.25 5.41 -1.83
CA GLY A 264 24.50 6.72 -1.25
C GLY A 264 23.96 6.93 0.16
N GLN A 265 23.28 5.91 0.73
CA GLN A 265 22.94 5.91 2.15
C GLN A 265 24.13 5.41 2.97
N GLU A 266 24.51 6.16 3.98
CA GLU A 266 25.67 5.87 4.85
C GLU A 266 25.24 5.39 6.25
N ASN A 267 23.98 5.64 6.61
CA ASN A 267 23.45 5.33 7.93
C ASN A 267 22.42 4.20 7.90
N THR A 268 22.26 3.49 9.01
CA THR A 268 21.15 2.53 9.20
C THR A 268 19.82 3.24 9.00
N VAL A 269 18.97 2.74 8.10
CA VAL A 269 17.64 3.30 7.85
C VAL A 269 16.65 2.75 8.87
N TRP A 270 16.06 3.65 9.64
CA TRP A 270 15.00 3.34 10.60
C TRP A 270 13.64 3.63 9.98
N VAL A 271 12.80 2.62 9.91
CA VAL A 271 11.45 2.73 9.35
C VAL A 271 10.43 2.51 10.44
N TYR A 272 9.61 3.52 10.69
CA TYR A 272 8.57 3.49 11.73
C TYR A 272 7.18 3.57 11.09
N TYR A 273 6.31 2.66 11.51
CA TYR A 273 4.90 2.66 11.13
C TYR A 273 4.05 3.13 12.30
N VAL A 274 3.52 4.35 12.23
CA VAL A 274 2.66 4.90 13.29
C VAL A 274 1.23 4.41 13.08
N VAL A 275 0.76 3.56 13.97
CA VAL A 275 -0.51 2.85 13.84
C VAL A 275 -1.37 3.00 15.08
N ALA A 276 -2.69 3.06 14.91
CA ALA A 276 -3.61 2.93 16.03
C ALA A 276 -3.67 1.46 16.46
N ASN A 277 -3.74 1.23 17.77
CA ASN A 277 -3.84 -0.12 18.30
C ASN A 277 -5.06 -0.86 17.71
N ASP A 278 -4.90 -2.14 17.39
CA ASP A 278 -5.95 -3.01 16.81
C ASP A 278 -6.60 -2.53 15.50
N SER A 279 -6.07 -1.53 14.83
CA SER A 279 -6.54 -1.06 13.53
C SER A 279 -6.12 -1.99 12.38
N ILE A 280 -6.69 -1.78 11.20
CA ILE A 280 -6.23 -2.41 9.96
C ILE A 280 -4.76 -2.07 9.70
N ASP A 281 -4.35 -0.81 9.91
CA ASP A 281 -2.98 -0.39 9.69
C ASP A 281 -2.01 -1.12 10.63
N SER A 282 -2.40 -1.39 11.89
CA SER A 282 -1.57 -2.15 12.83
C SER A 282 -1.35 -3.60 12.35
N LYS A 283 -2.36 -4.22 11.79
CA LYS A 283 -2.24 -5.59 11.23
C LYS A 283 -1.37 -5.63 9.97
N ILE A 284 -1.50 -4.64 9.10
CA ILE A 284 -0.64 -4.49 7.92
C ILE A 284 0.82 -4.30 8.36
N ALA A 285 1.06 -3.37 9.30
CA ALA A 285 2.40 -3.09 9.82
C ALA A 285 3.03 -4.33 10.47
N LYS A 286 2.26 -5.03 11.31
CA LYS A 286 2.71 -6.28 11.95
C LYS A 286 3.16 -7.31 10.92
N MET A 287 2.38 -7.53 9.87
CA MET A 287 2.77 -8.44 8.80
C MET A 287 4.05 -7.99 8.07
N ILE A 288 4.25 -6.68 7.88
CA ILE A 288 5.44 -6.13 7.23
C ILE A 288 6.68 -6.29 8.14
N VAL A 289 6.54 -6.08 9.46
CA VAL A 289 7.63 -6.15 10.42
C VAL A 289 8.02 -7.60 10.70
N GLU A 290 7.06 -8.47 11.02
CA GLU A 290 7.32 -9.88 11.38
C GLU A 290 7.92 -10.71 10.23
N LYS A 291 7.61 -10.32 9.00
CA LYS A 291 8.07 -11.02 7.80
C LYS A 291 9.23 -10.32 7.10
N GLN A 292 10.07 -9.62 7.85
CA GLN A 292 11.23 -8.91 7.32
C GLN A 292 12.16 -9.84 6.51
N GLU A 293 12.30 -11.10 6.93
CA GLU A 293 13.06 -12.14 6.21
C GLU A 293 12.28 -12.76 5.03
N ALA A 294 10.95 -12.70 5.07
CA ALA A 294 10.04 -13.20 4.03
C ALA A 294 9.46 -12.09 3.15
N ALA A 295 10.15 -10.96 3.00
CA ALA A 295 9.70 -9.82 2.20
C ALA A 295 9.24 -10.23 0.78
N ASP A 296 9.86 -11.25 0.20
CA ASP A 296 9.45 -11.81 -1.09
C ASP A 296 8.06 -12.48 -1.06
N GLU A 297 7.59 -12.94 0.09
CA GLU A 297 6.26 -13.53 0.25
C GLU A 297 5.16 -12.47 0.34
N ILE A 298 5.42 -11.37 1.06
CA ILE A 298 4.46 -10.26 1.19
C ILE A 298 4.31 -9.53 -0.14
N LEU A 299 5.40 -9.35 -0.87
CA LEU A 299 5.41 -8.70 -2.18
C LEU A 299 4.64 -9.48 -3.26
N LYS A 300 4.33 -10.75 -3.01
CA LYS A 300 3.45 -11.54 -3.87
C LYS A 300 1.98 -11.10 -3.78
N TYR A 301 1.58 -10.43 -2.70
CA TYR A 301 0.21 -9.95 -2.54
C TYR A 301 0.02 -8.62 -3.29
N ASN A 302 -0.98 -8.55 -4.14
CA ASN A 302 -1.50 -7.26 -4.61
C ASN A 302 -2.38 -6.63 -3.51
N GLY A 303 -2.70 -5.34 -3.65
CA GLY A 303 -3.47 -4.59 -2.65
C GLY A 303 -4.82 -5.24 -2.30
N GLN A 304 -5.48 -5.87 -3.27
CA GLN A 304 -6.75 -6.58 -3.04
C GLN A 304 -6.53 -7.85 -2.19
N GLN A 305 -5.53 -8.64 -2.53
CA GLN A 305 -5.22 -9.88 -1.83
C GLN A 305 -4.77 -9.61 -0.39
N LEU A 306 -3.95 -8.58 -0.15
CA LEU A 306 -3.55 -8.20 1.19
C LEU A 306 -4.75 -7.72 2.00
N ARG A 307 -5.59 -6.86 1.43
CA ARG A 307 -6.84 -6.42 2.08
C ARG A 307 -7.72 -7.60 2.47
N ASP A 308 -7.92 -8.55 1.56
CA ASP A 308 -8.76 -9.73 1.84
C ASP A 308 -8.16 -10.61 2.94
N LYS A 309 -6.83 -10.71 3.01
CA LYS A 309 -6.14 -11.43 4.09
C LYS A 309 -6.28 -10.71 5.42
N VAL A 310 -5.96 -9.41 5.48
CA VAL A 310 -6.10 -8.61 6.71
C VAL A 310 -7.53 -8.63 7.22
N LEU A 311 -8.51 -8.46 6.34
CA LEU A 311 -9.92 -8.49 6.71
C LEU A 311 -10.39 -9.84 7.24
N LYS A 312 -9.79 -10.96 6.82
CA LYS A 312 -10.07 -12.29 7.37
C LYS A 312 -9.53 -12.48 8.78
N GLU A 313 -8.37 -11.91 9.07
CA GLU A 313 -7.69 -11.98 10.37
C GLU A 313 -8.20 -10.92 11.36
N TYR A 314 -9.16 -10.09 10.95
CA TYR A 314 -9.73 -9.00 11.74
C TYR A 314 -10.91 -9.53 12.56
N ASP A 315 -10.64 -10.16 13.70
CA ASP A 315 -11.63 -10.62 14.70
C ASP A 315 -11.45 -9.91 16.03
#